data_198a0f78fe3e45cf51a05537d54ee7df
#
_entry.id   198a0f78fe3e45cf51a05537d54ee7df
#
_cell.length_a   1.000
_cell.length_b   1.000
_cell.length_c   1.000
_cell.angle_alpha   90.00
_cell.angle_beta   90.00
_cell.angle_gamma   90.00
#
_symmetry.space_group_name_H-M   'P 1'
#
loop_
_entity.id
_entity.type
_entity.pdbx_description
1 polymer ?
#
loop_
_entity_poly.entity_id
_entity_poly.type
_entity_poly.pdbx_seq_one_letter_code
_entity_poly.pdbx_strand_id
1 'polypeptide(L)'
;SVAVKSLMDDTKAQFKDLPRVVEYLLAVERDVIDNVNLFRGPMEAVNPAQMMPPGAQQAAPARPDAGDAGAPFRRYRVNLFVDRSHLKGSPVIYADHPTYQELIGSIEHVAEMGTLTTDFTRIKSGALHRANGGYLMLDARKVLMEPFAWEGLKRALRSREIRVEHPAQTAGVISTQTLSPEPVPLDV
;
A
#
# COMPACT_ATOMS: atom_id res chain seq x y z
N SER A 1 14.37 18.76 -16.24
CA SER A 1 15.08 17.60 -15.65
C SER A 1 16.11 18.01 -14.60
N VAL A 2 16.80 19.16 -14.73
CA VAL A 2 17.82 19.61 -13.76
C VAL A 2 17.22 19.88 -12.37
N ALA A 3 16.06 20.55 -12.30
CA ALA A 3 15.39 20.87 -11.04
C ALA A 3 14.96 19.61 -10.27
N VAL A 4 14.41 18.60 -10.96
CA VAL A 4 14.03 17.32 -10.33
C VAL A 4 15.26 16.63 -9.76
N LYS A 5 16.35 16.59 -10.51
CA LYS A 5 17.58 15.94 -10.08
C LYS A 5 18.18 16.61 -8.83
N SER A 6 18.25 17.94 -8.81
CA SER A 6 18.75 18.68 -7.63
C SER A 6 17.90 18.39 -6.39
N LEU A 7 16.56 18.44 -6.50
CA LEU A 7 15.67 18.14 -5.37
C LEU A 7 15.81 16.69 -4.87
N MET A 8 15.97 15.75 -5.80
CA MET A 8 16.16 14.33 -5.45
C MET A 8 17.52 14.10 -4.79
N ASP A 9 18.58 14.78 -5.25
CA ASP A 9 19.91 14.66 -4.65
C ASP A 9 19.94 15.23 -3.22
N ASP A 10 19.28 16.36 -2.97
CA ASP A 10 19.11 16.94 -1.63
C ASP A 10 18.33 15.98 -0.71
N THR A 11 17.26 15.37 -1.22
CA THR A 11 16.47 14.40 -0.45
C THR A 11 17.27 13.14 -0.14
N LYS A 12 18.01 12.58 -1.11
CA LYS A 12 18.87 11.41 -0.89
C LYS A 12 19.95 11.68 0.15
N ALA A 13 20.50 12.91 0.18
CA ALA A 13 21.51 13.30 1.17
C ALA A 13 20.97 13.26 2.61
N GLN A 14 19.68 13.57 2.81
CA GLN A 14 19.02 13.49 4.12
C GLN A 14 18.85 12.03 4.60
N PHE A 15 18.69 11.09 3.69
CA PHE A 15 18.42 9.68 4.00
C PHE A 15 19.57 8.73 3.65
N LYS A 16 20.80 9.26 3.54
CA LYS A 16 22.00 8.49 3.16
C LYS A 16 22.25 7.24 4.03
N ASP A 17 21.84 7.29 5.30
CA ASP A 17 22.02 6.22 6.26
C ASP A 17 20.97 5.10 6.12
N LEU A 18 19.97 5.28 5.24
CA LEU A 18 18.89 4.36 4.97
C LEU A 18 18.93 3.84 3.52
N PRO A 19 19.73 2.80 3.22
CA PRO A 19 19.98 2.36 1.84
C PRO A 19 18.71 2.02 1.05
N ARG A 20 17.73 1.39 1.69
CA ARG A 20 16.44 1.08 1.04
C ARG A 20 15.64 2.33 0.65
N VAL A 21 15.72 3.40 1.45
CA VAL A 21 15.08 4.68 1.12
C VAL A 21 15.77 5.32 -0.08
N VAL A 22 17.11 5.28 -0.11
CA VAL A 22 17.88 5.81 -1.24
C VAL A 22 17.57 5.04 -2.53
N GLU A 23 17.47 3.72 -2.46
CA GLU A 23 17.09 2.87 -3.60
C GLU A 23 15.69 3.22 -4.13
N TYR A 24 14.72 3.38 -3.22
CA TYR A 24 13.37 3.84 -3.56
C TYR A 24 13.38 5.21 -4.24
N LEU A 25 14.12 6.18 -3.68
CA LEU A 25 14.24 7.52 -4.28
C LEU A 25 14.88 7.50 -5.67
N LEU A 26 15.84 6.61 -5.92
CA LEU A 26 16.42 6.40 -7.24
C LEU A 26 15.40 5.82 -8.23
N ALA A 27 14.57 4.89 -7.78
CA ALA A 27 13.49 4.33 -8.60
C ALA A 27 12.44 5.39 -8.93
N VAL A 28 12.04 6.22 -7.95
CA VAL A 28 11.13 7.35 -8.16
C VAL A 28 11.70 8.36 -9.14
N GLU A 29 12.98 8.73 -9.02
CA GLU A 29 13.64 9.66 -9.95
C GLU A 29 13.58 9.16 -11.39
N ARG A 30 13.87 7.89 -11.63
CA ARG A 30 13.79 7.28 -12.95
C ARG A 30 12.36 7.30 -13.49
N ASP A 31 11.40 6.87 -12.67
CA ASP A 31 10.00 6.82 -13.10
C ASP A 31 9.43 8.22 -13.40
N VAL A 32 9.81 9.25 -12.63
CA VAL A 32 9.42 10.65 -12.90
C VAL A 32 10.00 11.15 -14.23
N ILE A 33 11.24 10.77 -14.55
CA ILE A 33 11.87 11.15 -15.82
C ILE A 33 11.18 10.45 -16.99
N ASP A 34 10.93 9.15 -16.86
CA ASP A 34 10.29 8.33 -17.91
C ASP A 34 8.84 8.74 -18.15
N ASN A 35 8.15 9.18 -17.10
CA ASN A 35 6.75 9.58 -17.14
C ASN A 35 6.54 11.11 -17.00
N VAL A 36 7.47 11.92 -17.48
CA VAL A 36 7.42 13.40 -17.35
C VAL A 36 6.12 14.01 -17.87
N ASN A 37 5.45 13.37 -18.81
CA ASN A 37 4.18 13.83 -19.37
C ASN A 37 3.04 13.84 -18.33
N LEU A 38 3.10 12.99 -17.29
CA LEU A 38 2.12 13.00 -16.19
C LEU A 38 2.16 14.30 -15.39
N PHE A 39 3.32 14.97 -15.36
CA PHE A 39 3.57 16.20 -14.60
C PHE A 39 3.34 17.48 -15.40
N ARG A 40 3.14 17.36 -16.72
CA ARG A 40 2.90 18.54 -17.55
C ARG A 40 1.47 19.05 -17.52
N GLY A 41 0.58 18.37 -16.81
CA GLY A 41 -0.86 18.61 -16.85
C GLY A 41 -1.48 18.11 -18.17
N PRO A 42 -2.79 18.09 -18.30
CA PRO A 42 -3.40 17.92 -19.60
C PRO A 42 -2.90 19.10 -20.45
N MET A 43 -2.10 18.82 -21.49
CA MET A 43 -1.97 19.76 -22.61
C MET A 43 -3.41 20.23 -22.90
N GLU A 44 -3.64 21.55 -22.97
CA GLU A 44 -4.92 22.08 -23.41
C GLU A 44 -5.34 21.26 -24.62
N ALA A 45 -6.22 20.31 -24.40
CA ALA A 45 -6.84 19.58 -25.48
C ALA A 45 -7.56 20.69 -26.24
N VAL A 46 -7.04 21.04 -27.40
CA VAL A 46 -7.71 21.93 -28.35
C VAL A 46 -9.13 21.44 -28.36
N ASN A 47 -10.02 22.25 -27.80
CA ASN A 47 -11.39 21.86 -27.50
C ASN A 47 -12.02 21.49 -28.85
N PRO A 48 -12.28 20.21 -29.19
CA PRO A 48 -12.84 19.85 -30.49
C PRO A 48 -14.21 20.47 -30.71
N ALA A 49 -14.83 21.03 -29.68
CA ALA A 49 -16.07 21.80 -29.77
C ALA A 49 -15.90 23.14 -30.51
N GLN A 50 -14.66 23.65 -30.70
CA GLN A 50 -14.43 24.86 -31.49
C GLN A 50 -14.35 24.60 -33.02
N MET A 51 -14.34 23.35 -33.44
CA MET A 51 -14.35 22.97 -34.87
C MET A 51 -15.67 22.34 -35.36
N MET A 52 -16.72 22.30 -34.49
CA MET A 52 -18.01 21.75 -34.92
C MET A 52 -18.98 22.85 -35.39
N PRO A 53 -19.66 22.62 -36.54
CA PRO A 53 -20.72 23.52 -37.01
C PRO A 53 -21.90 23.56 -36.00
N PRO A 54 -22.59 24.70 -35.85
CA PRO A 54 -23.69 24.84 -34.90
C PRO A 54 -24.85 23.91 -35.28
N GLY A 55 -25.14 22.92 -34.44
CA GLY A 55 -26.30 22.02 -34.60
C GLY A 55 -26.10 20.57 -34.17
N ALA A 56 -24.91 20.10 -33.86
CA ALA A 56 -24.70 18.71 -33.42
C ALA A 56 -24.61 18.65 -31.89
N GLN A 57 -25.76 18.62 -31.24
CA GLN A 57 -25.86 18.23 -29.83
C GLN A 57 -25.76 16.70 -29.72
N GLN A 58 -24.56 16.16 -29.79
CA GLN A 58 -24.31 14.81 -29.30
C GLN A 58 -23.81 14.90 -27.86
N ALA A 59 -24.40 14.07 -27.00
CA ALA A 59 -24.06 13.98 -25.59
C ALA A 59 -22.54 13.89 -25.43
N ALA A 60 -21.95 14.85 -24.72
CA ALA A 60 -20.54 14.83 -24.37
C ALA A 60 -20.26 13.53 -23.62
N PRO A 61 -19.21 12.78 -23.96
CA PRO A 61 -18.81 11.64 -23.15
C PRO A 61 -18.60 12.14 -21.72
N ALA A 62 -19.24 11.45 -20.77
CA ALA A 62 -19.12 11.76 -19.35
C ALA A 62 -17.64 11.95 -19.03
N ARG A 63 -17.29 13.12 -18.47
CA ARG A 63 -15.96 13.38 -17.95
C ARG A 63 -15.67 12.27 -16.94
N PRO A 64 -14.52 11.57 -17.02
CA PRO A 64 -14.15 10.67 -15.96
C PRO A 64 -14.18 11.46 -14.64
N ASP A 65 -14.84 10.89 -13.66
CA ASP A 65 -15.15 11.48 -12.36
C ASP A 65 -14.01 12.36 -11.86
N ALA A 66 -14.34 13.59 -11.48
CA ALA A 66 -13.43 14.54 -10.83
C ALA A 66 -12.88 14.01 -9.47
N GLY A 67 -13.20 12.77 -9.11
CA GLY A 67 -12.76 12.10 -7.89
C GLY A 67 -11.33 11.56 -7.92
N ASP A 68 -10.70 11.41 -9.09
CA ASP A 68 -9.36 10.81 -9.17
C ASP A 68 -8.32 11.66 -9.92
N ALA A 69 -8.32 12.97 -9.67
CA ALA A 69 -7.24 13.87 -10.11
C ALA A 69 -5.84 13.42 -9.58
N GLY A 70 -5.79 12.50 -8.64
CA GLY A 70 -4.59 11.89 -8.09
C GLY A 70 -4.20 10.54 -8.70
N ALA A 71 -4.98 9.95 -9.61
CA ALA A 71 -4.71 8.63 -10.18
C ALA A 71 -3.31 8.50 -10.80
N PRO A 72 -2.80 9.45 -11.58
CA PRO A 72 -1.46 9.37 -12.16
C PRO A 72 -0.35 9.37 -11.11
N PHE A 73 -0.59 10.01 -9.94
CA PHE A 73 0.39 10.15 -8.86
C PHE A 73 0.23 9.10 -7.76
N ARG A 74 -0.76 8.20 -7.88
CA ARG A 74 -1.02 7.15 -6.88
C ARG A 74 0.20 6.27 -6.64
N ARG A 75 1.00 5.99 -7.67
CA ARG A 75 2.24 5.21 -7.61
C ARG A 75 3.32 5.81 -6.71
N TYR A 76 3.28 7.12 -6.45
CA TYR A 76 4.24 7.82 -5.60
C TYR A 76 3.75 7.98 -4.15
N ARG A 77 2.54 7.51 -3.84
CA ARG A 77 2.03 7.54 -2.47
C ARG A 77 2.79 6.56 -1.60
N VAL A 78 3.01 6.93 -0.35
CA VAL A 78 3.58 6.04 0.66
C VAL A 78 2.43 5.47 1.48
N ASN A 79 2.38 4.15 1.62
CA ASN A 79 1.50 3.49 2.57
C ASN A 79 2.23 3.43 3.92
N LEU A 80 1.85 4.32 4.86
CA LEU A 80 2.39 4.29 6.21
C LEU A 80 1.81 3.08 6.95
N PHE A 81 2.62 2.02 7.02
CA PHE A 81 2.17 0.73 7.50
C PHE A 81 2.05 0.67 9.03
N VAL A 82 3.01 1.26 9.75
CA VAL A 82 3.00 1.41 11.21
C VAL A 82 3.56 2.77 11.57
N ASP A 83 2.77 3.60 12.27
CA ASP A 83 3.22 4.87 12.82
C ASP A 83 3.70 4.69 14.27
N ARG A 84 4.94 5.05 14.53
CA ARG A 84 5.57 5.02 15.85
C ARG A 84 6.08 6.39 16.32
N SER A 85 5.72 7.45 15.61
CA SER A 85 6.20 8.80 15.90
C SER A 85 5.91 9.28 17.33
N HIS A 86 4.84 8.75 17.93
CA HIS A 86 4.40 9.10 19.28
C HIS A 86 4.91 8.17 20.39
N LEU A 87 5.59 7.05 20.02
CA LEU A 87 6.08 6.08 21.01
C LEU A 87 7.42 6.52 21.59
N LYS A 88 7.49 6.52 22.95
CA LYS A 88 8.73 6.82 23.69
C LYS A 88 9.47 5.56 24.17
N GLY A 89 9.08 4.38 23.75
CA GLY A 89 9.68 3.11 24.17
C GLY A 89 9.21 1.96 23.30
N SER A 90 9.45 0.72 23.75
CA SER A 90 8.98 -0.47 23.05
C SER A 90 7.45 -0.49 23.01
N PRO A 91 6.84 -0.83 21.86
CA PRO A 91 5.40 -0.93 21.75
C PRO A 91 4.86 -2.05 22.63
N VAL A 92 3.74 -1.80 23.30
CA VAL A 92 2.96 -2.81 24.01
C VAL A 92 1.56 -2.82 23.40
N ILE A 93 1.25 -3.85 22.67
CA ILE A 93 0.00 -3.99 21.92
C ILE A 93 -0.85 -5.09 22.54
N TYR A 94 -2.08 -4.74 22.92
CA TYR A 94 -3.09 -5.70 23.33
C TYR A 94 -4.07 -5.94 22.18
N ALA A 95 -4.18 -7.19 21.70
CA ALA A 95 -5.14 -7.56 20.66
C ALA A 95 -6.34 -8.28 21.31
N ASP A 96 -7.45 -7.57 21.42
CA ASP A 96 -8.68 -8.07 22.05
C ASP A 96 -9.41 -9.09 21.16
N HIS A 97 -9.38 -8.89 19.84
CA HIS A 97 -9.93 -9.80 18.84
C HIS A 97 -8.82 -10.38 17.95
N PRO A 98 -8.11 -11.41 18.38
CA PRO A 98 -6.95 -11.94 17.67
C PRO A 98 -7.34 -12.84 16.49
N THR A 99 -8.12 -12.32 15.55
CA THR A 99 -8.37 -12.99 14.27
C THR A 99 -7.09 -13.09 13.45
N TYR A 100 -7.04 -13.98 12.45
CA TYR A 100 -5.90 -14.08 11.56
C TYR A 100 -5.53 -12.73 10.93
N GLN A 101 -6.52 -12.00 10.42
CA GLN A 101 -6.31 -10.70 9.77
C GLN A 101 -5.85 -9.62 10.76
N GLU A 102 -6.38 -9.62 11.98
CA GLU A 102 -5.94 -8.67 13.02
C GLU A 102 -4.52 -8.97 13.48
N LEU A 103 -4.08 -10.21 13.52
CA LEU A 103 -2.72 -10.59 13.92
C LEU A 103 -1.69 -10.36 12.81
N ILE A 104 -1.96 -10.87 11.62
CA ILE A 104 -1.01 -10.93 10.50
C ILE A 104 -1.13 -9.71 9.59
N GLY A 105 -2.30 -9.07 9.54
CA GLY A 105 -2.64 -8.04 8.58
C GLY A 105 -3.50 -8.57 7.44
N SER A 106 -3.93 -7.67 6.58
CA SER A 106 -4.82 -7.98 5.48
C SER A 106 -4.55 -7.13 4.25
N ILE A 107 -5.00 -7.62 3.10
CA ILE A 107 -5.03 -6.87 1.84
C ILE A 107 -6.51 -6.68 1.50
N GLU A 108 -6.95 -5.42 1.54
CA GLU A 108 -8.33 -5.06 1.22
C GLU A 108 -8.53 -5.03 -0.29
N HIS A 109 -9.67 -5.51 -0.75
CA HIS A 109 -10.07 -5.46 -2.15
C HIS A 109 -11.28 -4.54 -2.31
N VAL A 110 -11.35 -3.85 -3.44
CA VAL A 110 -12.50 -3.03 -3.83
C VAL A 110 -13.13 -3.66 -5.05
N ALA A 111 -14.45 -3.74 -5.03
CA ALA A 111 -15.21 -4.15 -6.19
C ALA A 111 -15.42 -2.93 -7.10
N GLU A 112 -14.75 -2.93 -8.25
CA GLU A 112 -14.93 -1.93 -9.30
C GLU A 112 -15.49 -2.61 -10.54
N MET A 113 -16.67 -2.19 -10.97
CA MET A 113 -17.36 -2.76 -12.17
C MET A 113 -17.45 -4.30 -12.18
N GLY A 114 -17.66 -4.92 -11.00
CA GLY A 114 -17.74 -6.38 -10.88
C GLY A 114 -16.40 -7.10 -10.81
N THR A 115 -15.28 -6.40 -10.85
CA THR A 115 -13.94 -6.95 -10.69
C THR A 115 -13.37 -6.54 -9.34
N LEU A 116 -12.70 -7.48 -8.64
CA LEU A 116 -12.00 -7.18 -7.39
C LEU A 116 -10.61 -6.63 -7.73
N THR A 117 -10.37 -5.39 -7.35
CA THR A 117 -9.09 -4.71 -7.52
C THR A 117 -8.45 -4.41 -6.16
N THR A 118 -7.14 -4.40 -6.13
CA THR A 118 -6.36 -4.00 -4.95
C THR A 118 -5.10 -3.28 -5.36
N ASP A 119 -4.51 -2.54 -4.44
CA ASP A 119 -3.21 -1.91 -4.62
C ASP A 119 -2.45 -1.85 -3.29
N PHE A 120 -1.19 -1.40 -3.36
CA PHE A 120 -0.30 -1.37 -2.19
C PHE A 120 -0.82 -0.48 -1.05
N THR A 121 -1.65 0.53 -1.31
CA THR A 121 -2.22 1.43 -0.28
C THR A 121 -3.29 0.75 0.56
N ARG A 122 -3.76 -0.43 0.13
CA ARG A 122 -4.79 -1.23 0.79
C ARG A 122 -4.23 -2.35 1.65
N ILE A 123 -2.92 -2.43 1.78
CA ILE A 123 -2.26 -3.36 2.71
C ILE A 123 -2.38 -2.78 4.11
N LYS A 124 -2.97 -3.53 5.04
CA LYS A 124 -3.17 -3.15 6.44
C LYS A 124 -2.26 -3.94 7.36
N SER A 125 -1.66 -3.24 8.31
CA SER A 125 -0.81 -3.86 9.31
C SER A 125 -1.62 -4.64 10.33
N GLY A 126 -1.12 -5.81 10.75
CA GLY A 126 -1.66 -6.56 11.88
C GLY A 126 -0.99 -6.19 13.21
N ALA A 127 -1.48 -6.83 14.28
CA ALA A 127 -0.96 -6.62 15.64
C ALA A 127 0.53 -6.99 15.75
N LEU A 128 0.99 -8.03 15.06
CA LEU A 128 2.41 -8.42 15.00
C LEU A 128 3.29 -7.30 14.45
N HIS A 129 2.83 -6.59 13.41
CA HIS A 129 3.57 -5.45 12.86
C HIS A 129 3.63 -4.28 13.83
N ARG A 130 2.51 -3.98 14.50
CA ARG A 130 2.43 -2.90 15.49
C ARG A 130 3.26 -3.19 16.72
N ALA A 131 3.32 -4.46 17.15
CA ALA A 131 4.07 -4.91 18.31
C ALA A 131 5.55 -5.19 18.04
N ASN A 132 5.98 -5.20 16.78
CA ASN A 132 7.34 -5.58 16.38
C ASN A 132 8.41 -4.74 17.10
N GLY A 133 9.39 -5.37 17.71
CA GLY A 133 10.37 -4.72 18.59
C GLY A 133 9.83 -4.42 20.00
N GLY A 134 8.73 -5.04 20.41
CA GLY A 134 8.12 -4.84 21.74
C GLY A 134 7.33 -6.06 22.22
N TYR A 135 6.10 -5.83 22.69
CA TYR A 135 5.31 -6.87 23.34
C TYR A 135 3.91 -6.96 22.72
N LEU A 136 3.51 -8.18 22.39
CA LEU A 136 2.15 -8.50 21.96
C LEU A 136 1.44 -9.28 23.06
N MET A 137 0.34 -8.74 23.59
CA MET A 137 -0.49 -9.36 24.61
C MET A 137 -1.74 -9.94 23.95
N LEU A 138 -1.99 -11.22 24.14
CA LEU A 138 -3.10 -11.97 23.54
C LEU A 138 -3.85 -12.77 24.60
N ASP A 139 -5.19 -12.84 24.45
CA ASP A 139 -5.98 -13.82 25.18
C ASP A 139 -5.79 -15.20 24.51
N ALA A 140 -5.15 -16.12 25.22
CA ALA A 140 -4.84 -17.45 24.71
C ALA A 140 -6.10 -18.22 24.27
N ARG A 141 -7.20 -18.10 25.02
CA ARG A 141 -8.45 -18.76 24.69
C ARG A 141 -9.02 -18.26 23.36
N LYS A 142 -9.04 -16.93 23.17
CA LYS A 142 -9.53 -16.31 21.95
C LYS A 142 -8.70 -16.74 20.74
N VAL A 143 -7.37 -16.69 20.85
CA VAL A 143 -6.46 -17.13 19.75
C VAL A 143 -6.69 -18.58 19.35
N LEU A 144 -6.87 -19.47 20.35
CA LEU A 144 -7.08 -20.89 20.09
C LEU A 144 -8.46 -21.22 19.50
N MET A 145 -9.45 -20.34 19.73
CA MET A 145 -10.80 -20.51 19.19
C MET A 145 -10.95 -19.90 17.78
N GLU A 146 -10.08 -18.97 17.38
CA GLU A 146 -10.16 -18.32 16.08
C GLU A 146 -9.52 -19.17 14.97
N PRO A 147 -10.26 -19.40 13.86
CA PRO A 147 -9.74 -20.15 12.72
C PRO A 147 -8.46 -19.52 12.17
N PHE A 148 -7.45 -20.34 11.94
CA PHE A 148 -6.17 -19.96 11.34
C PHE A 148 -5.29 -19.00 12.18
N ALA A 149 -5.83 -18.35 13.23
CA ALA A 149 -5.09 -17.37 14.03
C ALA A 149 -3.88 -18.01 14.71
N TRP A 150 -4.08 -19.13 15.39
CA TRP A 150 -3.01 -19.88 16.05
C TRP A 150 -1.95 -20.40 15.06
N GLU A 151 -2.38 -20.94 13.92
CA GLU A 151 -1.44 -21.44 12.90
C GLU A 151 -0.64 -20.30 12.27
N GLY A 152 -1.29 -19.17 11.99
CA GLY A 152 -0.62 -17.97 11.51
C GLY A 152 0.40 -17.42 12.49
N LEU A 153 0.04 -17.33 13.76
CA LEU A 153 0.94 -16.88 14.83
C LEU A 153 2.16 -17.79 14.97
N LYS A 154 1.96 -19.11 15.03
CA LYS A 154 3.07 -20.09 15.08
C LYS A 154 3.99 -19.98 13.88
N ARG A 155 3.43 -19.82 12.68
CA ARG A 155 4.20 -19.65 11.44
C ARG A 155 5.07 -18.41 11.53
N ALA A 156 4.50 -17.26 11.86
CA ALA A 156 5.22 -16.00 11.97
C ALA A 156 6.37 -16.07 12.99
N LEU A 157 6.11 -16.64 14.18
CA LEU A 157 7.12 -16.80 15.24
C LEU A 157 8.24 -17.76 14.84
N ARG A 158 7.93 -18.85 14.12
CA ARG A 158 8.94 -19.84 13.66
C ARG A 158 9.81 -19.29 12.54
N SER A 159 9.20 -18.63 11.56
CA SER A 159 9.93 -18.03 10.42
C SER A 159 10.66 -16.75 10.80
N ARG A 160 10.29 -16.12 11.92
CA ARG A 160 10.70 -14.77 12.30
C ARG A 160 10.40 -13.72 11.25
N GLU A 161 9.31 -13.93 10.53
CA GLU A 161 8.82 -13.06 9.47
C GLU A 161 7.30 -12.98 9.50
N ILE A 162 6.77 -11.80 9.23
CA ILE A 162 5.34 -11.58 9.03
C ILE A 162 5.08 -11.51 7.53
N ARG A 163 4.25 -12.42 7.01
CA ARG A 163 3.81 -12.44 5.61
C ARG A 163 2.32 -12.15 5.55
N VAL A 164 1.96 -11.04 4.92
CA VAL A 164 0.55 -10.69 4.73
C VAL A 164 -0.01 -11.52 3.57
N GLU A 165 -0.69 -12.60 3.90
CA GLU A 165 -1.31 -13.54 2.97
C GLU A 165 -2.77 -13.76 3.35
N HIS A 166 -3.62 -14.03 2.37
CA HIS A 166 -5.02 -14.38 2.66
C HIS A 166 -5.10 -15.89 2.97
N PRO A 167 -5.70 -16.33 4.09
CA PRO A 167 -5.74 -17.74 4.47
C PRO A 167 -6.43 -18.64 3.42
N ALA A 168 -7.42 -18.13 2.69
CA ALA A 168 -8.07 -18.85 1.61
C ALA A 168 -7.17 -19.09 0.38
N GLN A 169 -6.13 -18.29 0.18
CA GLN A 169 -5.13 -18.50 -0.87
C GLN A 169 -4.16 -19.63 -0.49
N THR A 170 -3.74 -19.68 0.77
CA THR A 170 -2.92 -20.77 1.29
C THR A 170 -3.65 -22.12 1.20
N ALA A 171 -4.98 -22.09 1.27
CA ALA A 171 -5.83 -23.28 1.10
C ALA A 171 -6.16 -23.62 -0.37
N GLY A 172 -5.65 -22.85 -1.36
CA GLY A 172 -5.88 -23.13 -2.77
C GLY A 172 -7.32 -22.83 -3.27
N VAL A 173 -8.14 -22.16 -2.47
CA VAL A 173 -9.57 -21.92 -2.76
C VAL A 173 -9.80 -20.72 -3.67
N ILE A 174 -8.87 -19.77 -3.71
CA ILE A 174 -8.99 -18.55 -4.51
C ILE A 174 -7.74 -18.37 -5.38
N SER A 175 -7.92 -18.35 -6.70
CA SER A 175 -6.89 -18.08 -7.70
C SER A 175 -7.06 -16.66 -8.27
N THR A 176 -6.96 -15.65 -7.43
CA THR A 176 -6.86 -14.25 -7.88
C THR A 176 -5.42 -13.77 -7.80
N GLN A 177 -5.02 -12.99 -8.79
CA GLN A 177 -3.71 -12.35 -8.81
C GLN A 177 -3.65 -11.35 -7.65
N THR A 178 -3.03 -11.75 -6.54
CA THR A 178 -3.00 -10.96 -5.31
C THR A 178 -1.62 -10.36 -5.16
N LEU A 179 -1.58 -9.10 -4.69
CA LEU A 179 -0.36 -8.48 -4.21
C LEU A 179 0.29 -9.37 -3.15
N SER A 180 1.59 -9.62 -3.29
CA SER A 180 2.40 -10.30 -2.29
C SER A 180 3.46 -9.33 -1.79
N PRO A 181 3.21 -8.60 -0.69
CA PRO A 181 4.20 -7.69 -0.13
C PRO A 181 5.41 -8.45 0.40
N GLU A 182 6.56 -7.78 0.44
CA GLU A 182 7.75 -8.35 1.06
C GLU A 182 7.49 -8.71 2.53
N PRO A 183 8.03 -9.86 3.00
CA PRO A 183 7.95 -10.22 4.40
C PRO A 183 8.63 -9.19 5.30
N VAL A 184 8.03 -8.92 6.44
CA VAL A 184 8.62 -8.03 7.46
C VAL A 184 9.30 -8.88 8.52
N PRO A 185 10.59 -8.65 8.84
CA PRO A 185 11.25 -9.33 9.94
C PRO A 185 10.51 -9.13 11.26
N LEU A 186 10.37 -10.20 12.05
CA LEU A 186 9.63 -10.22 13.31
C LEU A 186 10.60 -10.33 14.48
N ASP A 187 10.51 -9.37 15.39
CA ASP A 187 11.21 -9.31 16.66
C ASP A 187 10.20 -8.96 17.78
N VAL A 188 9.54 -10.01 18.31
CA VAL A 188 8.48 -9.92 19.36
C VAL A 188 8.71 -10.98 20.42
#